data_4700291576ceab7c9dc8a66f458d1b5d
#
_entry.id   4700291576ceab7c9dc8a66f458d1b5d
#
_cell.length_a   1.000
_cell.length_b   1.000
_cell.length_c   1.000
_cell.angle_alpha   90.00
_cell.angle_beta   90.00
_cell.angle_gamma   90.00
#
_symmetry.space_group_name_H-M   'P 1'
#
loop_
_entity.id
_entity.type
_entity.pdbx_description
1 polymer ?
#
loop_
_entity_poly.entity_id
_entity_poly.type
_entity_poly.pdbx_seq_one_letter_code
_entity_poly.pdbx_strand_id
1 'polypeptide(L)'
;MNKYRLYRLISKNADLKDERHPMLDKNRFMKFLIGFMWLYYAAILIFMGVVMGIGMKHSYNGVAAYHVFDGGLLYLLMVDFWLRFGLQETPAQNAQPYALLPIRRSFLMHVYLTRSGFALGNLYWGFLLVPFGLIAIVIPLGWGAFFGWLLGWWLLLVANGFAYLFCHALILKHLAWTLLPAAIHGALLAVMFVPDKNPLDMPCTLLMYDFLCWQLWPFLMAGALIAFLYWANYRLQMGMVYDEIGKKEDREMKHTTQLNFLNRYGKLGEYMKLEVKQRLRNKSVRMSFFVGIGFMVAFSLIMYFSDVYDNNFMRPFICLYNYIILGVMTLVTIMCYEGNYIDGLMSRRESILQLLTAKYYFNVLLLFIPPVIQLPLMIIGKMSVWMNVGYFFFTAGVLYPMFFQMAVYNSNTLPMNSKITSKQGNTAQQIISTVIFFLPLGLERGATALLGEPWGYILLAAFGLAGIATHHYWLRNVYQRFMARRYRNMEGFRASRNS
;
A
#
# COMPACT_ATOMS: atom_id res chain seq x y z
N MET A 1 7.13 -37.45 -16.37
CA MET A 1 5.85 -36.98 -15.81
C MET A 1 5.14 -36.16 -16.87
N ASN A 2 3.81 -36.31 -17.04
CA ASN A 2 3.05 -35.58 -18.04
C ASN A 2 3.05 -34.06 -17.65
N LYS A 3 3.23 -33.16 -18.63
CA LYS A 3 3.27 -31.67 -18.41
C LYS A 3 2.03 -31.15 -17.67
N TYR A 4 0.84 -31.72 -17.98
CA TYR A 4 -0.42 -31.35 -17.33
C TYR A 4 -0.43 -31.72 -15.83
N ARG A 5 0.06 -32.94 -15.49
CA ARG A 5 0.17 -33.36 -14.09
C ARG A 5 1.16 -32.53 -13.30
N LEU A 6 2.27 -32.12 -13.94
CA LEU A 6 3.26 -31.22 -13.35
C LEU A 6 2.67 -29.81 -13.12
N TYR A 7 1.95 -29.27 -14.10
CA TYR A 7 1.22 -27.99 -13.95
C TYR A 7 0.28 -28.02 -12.76
N ARG A 8 -0.56 -29.06 -12.65
CA ARG A 8 -1.52 -29.21 -11.54
C ARG A 8 -0.83 -29.31 -10.18
N LEU A 9 0.31 -30.01 -10.09
CA LEU A 9 1.09 -30.13 -8.85
C LEU A 9 1.69 -28.79 -8.44
N ILE A 10 2.29 -28.05 -9.36
CA ILE A 10 2.87 -26.73 -9.07
C ILE A 10 1.77 -25.75 -8.65
N SER A 11 0.63 -25.73 -9.32
CA SER A 11 -0.51 -24.89 -8.96
C SER A 11 -1.03 -25.24 -7.56
N LYS A 12 -1.22 -26.53 -7.27
CA LYS A 12 -1.66 -26.98 -5.95
C LYS A 12 -0.66 -26.60 -4.84
N ASN A 13 0.65 -26.72 -5.09
CA ASN A 13 1.65 -26.31 -4.11
C ASN A 13 1.65 -24.82 -3.87
N ALA A 14 1.39 -24.02 -4.89
CA ALA A 14 1.26 -22.57 -4.73
C ALA A 14 0.00 -22.21 -3.90
N ASP A 15 -1.15 -22.88 -4.13
CA ASP A 15 -2.36 -22.71 -3.31
C ASP A 15 -2.10 -23.10 -1.85
N LEU A 16 -1.43 -24.25 -1.62
CA LEU A 16 -1.04 -24.70 -0.28
C LEU A 16 -0.07 -23.73 0.43
N LYS A 17 0.84 -23.08 -0.32
CA LYS A 17 1.71 -22.02 0.23
C LYS A 17 0.88 -20.86 0.80
N ASP A 18 -0.13 -20.41 0.04
CA ASP A 18 -0.99 -19.32 0.43
C ASP A 18 -1.89 -19.72 1.64
N GLU A 19 -2.44 -20.93 1.64
CA GLU A 19 -3.25 -21.46 2.75
C GLU A 19 -2.46 -21.69 4.05
N ARG A 20 -1.21 -22.12 3.94
CA ARG A 20 -0.32 -22.41 5.08
C ARG A 20 0.52 -21.21 5.51
N HIS A 21 0.13 -20.03 5.06
CA HIS A 21 0.81 -18.81 5.53
C HIS A 21 0.73 -18.73 7.06
N PRO A 22 1.84 -18.46 7.79
CA PRO A 22 1.88 -18.47 9.25
C PRO A 22 0.81 -17.62 9.94
N MET A 23 0.33 -16.56 9.28
CA MET A 23 -0.78 -15.74 9.76
C MET A 23 -2.12 -16.48 9.77
N LEU A 24 -2.32 -17.40 8.80
CA LEU A 24 -3.58 -18.12 8.63
C LEU A 24 -3.61 -19.41 9.47
N ASP A 25 -2.46 -20.07 9.63
CA ASP A 25 -2.41 -21.40 10.22
C ASP A 25 -2.59 -21.39 11.75
N LYS A 26 -2.08 -20.39 12.43
CA LYS A 26 -2.08 -20.29 13.91
C LYS A 26 -3.34 -19.69 14.52
N ASN A 27 -4.25 -19.08 13.76
CA ASN A 27 -5.36 -18.34 14.36
C ASN A 27 -6.66 -18.45 13.56
N ARG A 28 -7.62 -19.26 14.06
CA ARG A 28 -8.96 -19.42 13.47
C ARG A 28 -9.72 -18.10 13.35
N PHE A 29 -9.52 -17.20 14.30
CA PHE A 29 -10.12 -15.86 14.27
C PHE A 29 -9.60 -15.03 13.09
N MET A 30 -8.31 -15.13 12.74
CA MET A 30 -7.76 -14.45 11.57
C MET A 30 -8.35 -14.98 10.25
N LYS A 31 -8.53 -16.31 10.13
CA LYS A 31 -9.22 -16.90 8.95
C LYS A 31 -10.64 -16.33 8.81
N PHE A 32 -11.37 -16.27 9.92
CA PHE A 32 -12.72 -15.69 9.95
C PHE A 32 -12.68 -14.19 9.60
N LEU A 33 -11.76 -13.42 10.18
CA LEU A 33 -11.65 -11.98 9.92
C LEU A 33 -11.31 -11.68 8.46
N ILE A 34 -10.36 -12.42 7.87
CA ILE A 34 -10.01 -12.27 6.45
C ILE A 34 -11.21 -12.64 5.57
N GLY A 35 -11.91 -13.75 5.86
CA GLY A 35 -13.12 -14.13 5.13
C GLY A 35 -14.22 -13.08 5.26
N PHE A 36 -14.42 -12.54 6.46
CA PHE A 36 -15.36 -11.45 6.72
C PHE A 36 -14.99 -10.17 5.95
N MET A 37 -13.73 -9.79 5.93
CA MET A 37 -13.25 -8.64 5.17
C MET A 37 -13.45 -8.82 3.66
N TRP A 38 -13.18 -10.01 3.12
CA TRP A 38 -13.47 -10.33 1.72
C TRP A 38 -14.97 -10.21 1.41
N LEU A 39 -15.82 -10.75 2.27
CA LEU A 39 -17.28 -10.64 2.12
C LEU A 39 -17.75 -9.18 2.22
N TYR A 40 -17.20 -8.43 3.16
CA TYR A 40 -17.52 -7.02 3.37
C TYR A 40 -17.16 -6.17 2.13
N TYR A 41 -15.95 -6.33 1.59
CA TYR A 41 -15.55 -5.62 0.38
C TYR A 41 -16.34 -6.06 -0.85
N ALA A 42 -16.67 -7.35 -0.99
CA ALA A 42 -17.55 -7.83 -2.05
C ALA A 42 -18.94 -7.21 -1.94
N ALA A 43 -19.50 -7.14 -0.73
CA ALA A 43 -20.79 -6.50 -0.49
C ALA A 43 -20.79 -5.00 -0.83
N ILE A 44 -19.70 -4.28 -0.49
CA ILE A 44 -19.53 -2.88 -0.88
C ILE A 44 -19.50 -2.73 -2.41
N LEU A 45 -18.74 -3.57 -3.12
CA LEU A 45 -18.67 -3.50 -4.58
C LEU A 45 -20.02 -3.81 -5.23
N ILE A 46 -20.75 -4.80 -4.73
CA ILE A 46 -22.11 -5.12 -5.18
C ILE A 46 -23.03 -3.92 -4.95
N PHE A 47 -23.01 -3.35 -3.75
CA PHE A 47 -23.81 -2.18 -3.41
C PHE A 47 -23.45 -0.99 -4.32
N MET A 48 -22.16 -0.70 -4.53
CA MET A 48 -21.71 0.34 -5.46
C MET A 48 -22.21 0.09 -6.89
N GLY A 49 -22.12 -1.15 -7.39
CA GLY A 49 -22.59 -1.51 -8.72
C GLY A 49 -24.11 -1.24 -8.89
N VAL A 50 -24.91 -1.60 -7.90
CA VAL A 50 -26.36 -1.34 -7.89
C VAL A 50 -26.64 0.17 -7.84
N VAL A 51 -26.01 0.89 -6.90
CA VAL A 51 -26.22 2.35 -6.73
C VAL A 51 -25.81 3.11 -7.99
N MET A 52 -24.67 2.76 -8.60
CA MET A 52 -24.22 3.38 -9.86
C MET A 52 -25.17 3.05 -11.02
N GLY A 53 -25.65 1.80 -11.13
CA GLY A 53 -26.59 1.39 -12.17
C GLY A 53 -27.94 2.13 -12.09
N ILE A 54 -28.46 2.35 -10.89
CA ILE A 54 -29.69 3.10 -10.66
C ILE A 54 -29.46 4.61 -10.75
N GLY A 55 -28.42 5.11 -10.08
CA GLY A 55 -28.13 6.54 -9.97
C GLY A 55 -27.79 7.19 -11.31
N MET A 56 -26.96 6.57 -12.12
CA MET A 56 -26.59 7.09 -13.45
C MET A 56 -27.79 7.10 -14.41
N LYS A 57 -28.72 6.17 -14.28
CA LYS A 57 -29.97 6.17 -15.05
C LYS A 57 -30.86 7.39 -14.77
N HIS A 58 -30.87 7.88 -13.53
CA HIS A 58 -31.71 9.01 -13.12
C HIS A 58 -31.03 10.38 -13.25
N SER A 59 -29.69 10.44 -13.15
CA SER A 59 -28.94 11.70 -13.09
C SER A 59 -28.59 12.29 -14.46
N TYR A 60 -28.52 11.47 -15.51
CA TYR A 60 -28.13 11.91 -16.86
C TYR A 60 -29.28 11.73 -17.84
N ASN A 61 -30.14 12.74 -17.93
CA ASN A 61 -31.28 12.77 -18.85
C ASN A 61 -30.78 12.60 -20.31
N GLY A 62 -31.10 11.47 -20.92
CA GLY A 62 -30.83 11.18 -22.34
C GLY A 62 -29.52 10.43 -22.65
N VAL A 63 -28.62 10.23 -21.68
CA VAL A 63 -27.40 9.43 -21.87
C VAL A 63 -27.57 8.07 -21.15
N ALA A 64 -27.26 6.98 -21.84
CA ALA A 64 -27.35 5.65 -21.23
C ALA A 64 -26.31 5.49 -20.09
N ALA A 65 -26.73 4.88 -18.97
CA ALA A 65 -25.91 4.74 -17.75
C ALA A 65 -24.56 4.04 -18.03
N TYR A 66 -24.52 3.08 -18.96
CA TYR A 66 -23.29 2.38 -19.31
C TYR A 66 -22.29 3.29 -20.05
N HIS A 67 -22.72 4.29 -20.82
CA HIS A 67 -21.81 5.26 -21.44
C HIS A 67 -21.08 6.08 -20.39
N VAL A 68 -21.80 6.55 -19.37
CA VAL A 68 -21.19 7.33 -18.28
C VAL A 68 -20.18 6.49 -17.48
N PHE A 69 -20.52 5.22 -17.23
CA PHE A 69 -19.65 4.30 -16.51
C PHE A 69 -18.39 3.96 -17.33
N ASP A 70 -18.55 3.70 -18.62
CA ASP A 70 -17.46 3.32 -19.53
C ASP A 70 -16.52 4.48 -19.82
N GLY A 71 -16.97 5.72 -19.77
CA GLY A 71 -16.11 6.90 -19.75
C GLY A 71 -15.11 6.90 -18.59
N GLY A 72 -15.50 6.30 -17.46
CA GLY A 72 -14.64 6.07 -16.30
C GLY A 72 -13.69 4.87 -16.41
N LEU A 73 -13.57 4.19 -17.54
CA LEU A 73 -12.75 2.99 -17.75
C LEU A 73 -11.32 3.14 -17.22
N LEU A 74 -10.65 4.21 -17.59
CA LEU A 74 -9.25 4.43 -17.23
C LEU A 74 -9.07 4.62 -15.72
N TYR A 75 -10.01 5.25 -15.02
CA TYR A 75 -9.96 5.38 -13.55
C TYR A 75 -9.98 4.01 -12.88
N LEU A 76 -10.88 3.13 -13.32
CA LEU A 76 -10.98 1.79 -12.76
C LEU A 76 -9.72 0.98 -13.03
N LEU A 77 -9.17 1.04 -14.23
CA LEU A 77 -7.90 0.36 -14.58
C LEU A 77 -6.72 0.91 -13.78
N MET A 78 -6.65 2.22 -13.52
CA MET A 78 -5.62 2.83 -12.68
C MET A 78 -5.73 2.36 -11.24
N VAL A 79 -6.94 2.33 -10.67
CA VAL A 79 -7.18 1.82 -9.31
C VAL A 79 -6.79 0.35 -9.22
N ASP A 80 -7.19 -0.49 -10.18
CA ASP A 80 -6.81 -1.90 -10.24
C ASP A 80 -5.29 -2.08 -10.31
N PHE A 81 -4.60 -1.28 -11.14
CA PHE A 81 -3.14 -1.34 -11.27
C PHE A 81 -2.43 -1.11 -9.92
N TRP A 82 -2.81 -0.07 -9.18
CA TRP A 82 -2.19 0.27 -7.91
C TRP A 82 -2.58 -0.69 -6.78
N LEU A 83 -3.80 -1.21 -6.76
CA LEU A 83 -4.22 -2.23 -5.79
C LEU A 83 -3.39 -3.51 -5.92
N ARG A 84 -2.98 -3.90 -7.14
CA ARG A 84 -2.14 -5.09 -7.38
C ARG A 84 -0.76 -4.99 -6.75
N PHE A 85 -0.19 -3.78 -6.51
CA PHE A 85 1.08 -3.63 -5.80
C PHE A 85 1.04 -4.18 -4.38
N GLY A 86 -0.12 -4.16 -3.73
CA GLY A 86 -0.31 -4.71 -2.40
C GLY A 86 -0.74 -6.18 -2.37
N LEU A 87 -1.32 -6.69 -3.46
CA LEU A 87 -2.01 -7.98 -3.47
C LEU A 87 -1.33 -9.05 -4.32
N GLN A 88 -0.51 -8.69 -5.32
CA GLN A 88 0.00 -9.64 -6.31
C GLN A 88 1.52 -9.72 -6.32
N GLU A 89 2.05 -10.96 -6.11
CA GLU A 89 3.48 -11.27 -6.24
C GLU A 89 3.89 -11.50 -7.70
N THR A 90 5.17 -11.27 -8.01
CA THR A 90 5.70 -11.53 -9.35
C THR A 90 6.02 -13.02 -9.56
N PRO A 91 5.77 -13.59 -10.77
CA PRO A 91 6.10 -14.97 -11.10
C PRO A 91 7.55 -15.39 -10.83
N ALA A 92 8.53 -14.50 -11.04
CA ALA A 92 9.93 -14.79 -10.80
C ALA A 92 10.23 -15.13 -9.33
N GLN A 93 9.53 -14.50 -8.38
CA GLN A 93 9.67 -14.78 -6.94
C GLN A 93 9.14 -16.16 -6.56
N ASN A 94 8.03 -16.55 -7.16
CA ASN A 94 7.39 -17.84 -6.91
C ASN A 94 8.14 -19.01 -7.57
N ALA A 95 8.93 -18.77 -8.61
CA ALA A 95 9.76 -19.78 -9.27
C ALA A 95 11.04 -20.13 -8.50
N GLN A 96 11.51 -19.26 -7.61
CA GLN A 96 12.79 -19.41 -6.89
C GLN A 96 12.91 -20.71 -6.09
N PRO A 97 11.90 -21.19 -5.31
CA PRO A 97 11.98 -22.46 -4.58
C PRO A 97 12.18 -23.69 -5.47
N TYR A 98 11.77 -23.60 -6.74
CA TYR A 98 11.87 -24.67 -7.72
C TYR A 98 13.18 -24.66 -8.53
N ALA A 99 14.05 -23.69 -8.29
CA ALA A 99 15.30 -23.50 -9.07
C ALA A 99 16.26 -24.71 -8.96
N LEU A 100 16.20 -25.46 -7.85
CA LEU A 100 17.03 -26.64 -7.60
C LEU A 100 16.40 -27.96 -8.13
N LEU A 101 15.14 -27.93 -8.57
CA LEU A 101 14.47 -29.12 -9.10
C LEU A 101 14.76 -29.29 -10.59
N PRO A 102 14.77 -30.55 -11.12
CA PRO A 102 15.02 -30.83 -12.52
C PRO A 102 13.82 -30.48 -13.41
N ILE A 103 13.31 -29.27 -13.27
CA ILE A 103 12.18 -28.74 -14.03
C ILE A 103 12.68 -27.63 -14.96
N ARG A 104 12.26 -27.68 -16.23
CA ARG A 104 12.62 -26.63 -17.20
C ARG A 104 12.09 -25.26 -16.73
N ARG A 105 12.98 -24.29 -16.55
CA ARG A 105 12.64 -22.92 -16.07
C ARG A 105 11.61 -22.24 -16.96
N SER A 106 11.69 -22.43 -18.28
CA SER A 106 10.67 -21.92 -19.21
C SER A 106 9.27 -22.43 -18.90
N PHE A 107 9.14 -23.72 -18.54
CA PHE A 107 7.87 -24.31 -18.16
C PHE A 107 7.33 -23.71 -16.86
N LEU A 108 8.18 -23.54 -15.83
CA LEU A 108 7.80 -22.88 -14.58
C LEU A 108 7.30 -21.46 -14.81
N MET A 109 8.01 -20.71 -15.65
CA MET A 109 7.61 -19.33 -15.96
C MET A 109 6.24 -19.29 -16.66
N HIS A 110 5.99 -20.17 -17.62
CA HIS A 110 4.67 -20.27 -18.25
C HIS A 110 3.57 -20.63 -17.25
N VAL A 111 3.82 -21.57 -16.32
CA VAL A 111 2.84 -21.95 -15.29
C VAL A 111 2.46 -20.75 -14.43
N TYR A 112 3.46 -19.99 -13.95
CA TYR A 112 3.19 -18.85 -13.08
C TYR A 112 2.60 -17.64 -13.82
N LEU A 113 2.99 -17.39 -15.08
CA LEU A 113 2.38 -16.32 -15.90
C LEU A 113 0.92 -16.62 -16.26
N THR A 114 0.60 -17.85 -16.66
CA THR A 114 -0.79 -18.25 -16.93
C THR A 114 -1.65 -18.18 -15.68
N ARG A 115 -1.13 -18.65 -14.54
CA ARG A 115 -1.81 -18.54 -13.25
C ARG A 115 -2.06 -17.08 -12.85
N SER A 116 -1.10 -16.20 -13.11
CA SER A 116 -1.23 -14.77 -12.83
C SER A 116 -2.31 -14.10 -13.70
N GLY A 117 -2.44 -14.50 -14.96
CA GLY A 117 -3.50 -14.03 -15.87
C GLY A 117 -4.90 -14.45 -15.41
N PHE A 118 -5.04 -15.60 -14.75
CA PHE A 118 -6.31 -16.12 -14.21
C PHE A 118 -6.42 -15.94 -12.68
N ALA A 119 -5.67 -15.02 -12.09
CA ALA A 119 -5.73 -14.75 -10.67
C ALA A 119 -7.13 -14.27 -10.23
N LEU A 120 -7.54 -14.63 -9.01
CA LEU A 120 -8.79 -14.19 -8.41
C LEU A 120 -8.96 -12.67 -8.42
N GLY A 121 -7.84 -11.93 -8.40
CA GLY A 121 -7.85 -10.47 -8.53
C GLY A 121 -8.53 -9.95 -9.81
N ASN A 122 -8.48 -10.72 -10.91
CA ASN A 122 -9.17 -10.33 -12.14
C ASN A 122 -10.70 -10.53 -12.08
N LEU A 123 -11.19 -11.38 -11.18
CA LEU A 123 -12.60 -11.65 -10.97
C LEU A 123 -13.23 -10.75 -9.89
N TYR A 124 -12.41 -10.11 -9.06
CA TYR A 124 -12.87 -9.29 -7.95
C TYR A 124 -13.77 -8.13 -8.42
N TRP A 125 -13.41 -7.50 -9.53
CA TRP A 125 -14.22 -6.46 -10.15
C TRP A 125 -15.57 -6.94 -10.68
N GLY A 126 -15.73 -8.25 -10.86
CA GLY A 126 -17.03 -8.85 -11.20
C GLY A 126 -18.12 -8.55 -10.19
N PHE A 127 -17.77 -8.38 -8.90
CA PHE A 127 -18.74 -7.99 -7.85
C PHE A 127 -19.33 -6.58 -8.07
N LEU A 128 -18.63 -5.71 -8.80
CA LEU A 128 -19.11 -4.39 -9.18
C LEU A 128 -19.77 -4.42 -10.58
N LEU A 129 -19.08 -5.05 -11.55
CA LEU A 129 -19.47 -5.02 -12.97
C LEU A 129 -20.75 -5.81 -13.23
N VAL A 130 -20.96 -6.96 -12.57
CA VAL A 130 -22.14 -7.79 -12.78
C VAL A 130 -23.41 -7.09 -12.32
N PRO A 131 -23.55 -6.60 -11.07
CA PRO A 131 -24.77 -5.90 -10.64
C PRO A 131 -25.03 -4.63 -11.46
N PHE A 132 -23.99 -3.87 -11.78
CA PHE A 132 -24.10 -2.70 -12.64
C PHE A 132 -24.64 -3.08 -14.03
N GLY A 133 -24.02 -4.06 -14.68
CA GLY A 133 -24.40 -4.49 -16.05
C GLY A 133 -25.79 -5.11 -16.11
N LEU A 134 -26.25 -5.80 -15.06
CA LEU A 134 -27.62 -6.31 -14.99
C LEU A 134 -28.66 -5.17 -15.05
N ILE A 135 -28.39 -4.06 -14.36
CA ILE A 135 -29.30 -2.92 -14.30
C ILE A 135 -29.15 -2.02 -15.54
N ALA A 136 -27.91 -1.73 -15.93
CA ALA A 136 -27.62 -0.72 -16.95
C ALA A 136 -27.63 -1.27 -18.40
N ILE A 137 -27.42 -2.58 -18.58
CA ILE A 137 -27.26 -3.20 -19.92
C ILE A 137 -28.31 -4.27 -20.18
N VAL A 138 -28.50 -5.24 -19.26
CA VAL A 138 -29.44 -6.35 -19.52
C VAL A 138 -30.85 -5.85 -19.71
N ILE A 139 -31.32 -4.92 -18.87
CA ILE A 139 -32.68 -4.39 -18.94
C ILE A 139 -32.95 -3.68 -20.27
N PRO A 140 -32.09 -2.75 -20.79
CA PRO A 140 -32.34 -2.05 -22.02
C PRO A 140 -31.89 -2.79 -23.31
N LEU A 141 -30.82 -3.60 -23.25
CA LEU A 141 -30.15 -4.13 -24.44
C LEU A 141 -30.10 -5.67 -24.50
N GLY A 142 -30.42 -6.33 -23.39
CA GLY A 142 -30.47 -7.79 -23.29
C GLY A 142 -29.14 -8.46 -22.95
N TRP A 143 -29.18 -9.78 -22.81
CA TRP A 143 -28.07 -10.61 -22.35
C TRP A 143 -26.88 -10.66 -23.31
N GLY A 144 -27.11 -10.61 -24.63
CA GLY A 144 -26.05 -10.65 -25.63
C GLY A 144 -25.07 -9.48 -25.47
N ALA A 145 -25.61 -8.27 -25.33
CA ALA A 145 -24.85 -7.05 -25.12
C ALA A 145 -24.07 -7.09 -23.79
N PHE A 146 -24.70 -7.59 -22.71
CA PHE A 146 -24.08 -7.75 -21.40
C PHE A 146 -22.84 -8.65 -21.45
N PHE A 147 -22.92 -9.81 -22.08
CA PHE A 147 -21.77 -10.72 -22.16
C PHE A 147 -20.61 -10.14 -23.00
N GLY A 148 -20.90 -9.44 -24.10
CA GLY A 148 -19.88 -8.76 -24.89
C GLY A 148 -19.17 -7.68 -24.08
N TRP A 149 -19.93 -6.84 -23.39
CA TRP A 149 -19.40 -5.81 -22.50
C TRP A 149 -18.58 -6.39 -21.32
N LEU A 150 -19.10 -7.41 -20.63
CA LEU A 150 -18.43 -8.03 -19.50
C LEU A 150 -17.12 -8.71 -19.94
N LEU A 151 -17.11 -9.37 -21.10
CA LEU A 151 -15.91 -9.97 -21.68
C LEU A 151 -14.88 -8.90 -22.05
N GLY A 152 -15.31 -7.76 -22.60
CA GLY A 152 -14.45 -6.61 -22.87
C GLY A 152 -13.75 -6.10 -21.60
N TRP A 153 -14.50 -5.86 -20.54
CA TRP A 153 -13.94 -5.48 -19.25
C TRP A 153 -12.95 -6.52 -18.71
N TRP A 154 -13.30 -7.81 -18.78
CA TRP A 154 -12.42 -8.87 -18.31
C TRP A 154 -11.09 -8.92 -19.08
N LEU A 155 -11.12 -8.78 -20.40
CA LEU A 155 -9.91 -8.74 -21.22
C LEU A 155 -9.03 -7.54 -20.88
N LEU A 156 -9.62 -6.36 -20.69
CA LEU A 156 -8.88 -5.16 -20.31
C LEU A 156 -8.26 -5.28 -18.91
N LEU A 157 -8.97 -5.88 -17.93
CA LEU A 157 -8.44 -6.17 -16.61
C LEU A 157 -7.29 -7.19 -16.65
N VAL A 158 -7.37 -8.21 -17.51
CA VAL A 158 -6.27 -9.17 -17.72
C VAL A 158 -5.06 -8.45 -18.34
N ALA A 159 -5.26 -7.62 -19.35
CA ALA A 159 -4.19 -6.81 -19.95
C ALA A 159 -3.53 -5.89 -18.92
N ASN A 160 -4.34 -5.20 -18.10
CA ASN A 160 -3.86 -4.36 -17.01
C ASN A 160 -3.03 -5.16 -15.97
N GLY A 161 -3.46 -6.38 -15.64
CA GLY A 161 -2.72 -7.29 -14.78
C GLY A 161 -1.34 -7.64 -15.34
N PHE A 162 -1.21 -7.92 -16.64
CA PHE A 162 0.09 -8.14 -17.26
C PHE A 162 0.93 -6.87 -17.38
N ALA A 163 0.32 -5.71 -17.60
CA ALA A 163 1.02 -4.42 -17.56
C ALA A 163 1.58 -4.13 -16.17
N TYR A 164 0.78 -4.39 -15.12
CA TYR A 164 1.24 -4.32 -13.75
C TYR A 164 2.46 -5.24 -13.49
N LEU A 165 2.36 -6.53 -13.87
CA LEU A 165 3.46 -7.48 -13.68
C LEU A 165 4.75 -7.03 -14.38
N PHE A 166 4.64 -6.46 -15.57
CA PHE A 166 5.77 -5.93 -16.31
C PHE A 166 6.42 -4.75 -15.58
N CYS A 167 5.63 -3.76 -15.18
CA CYS A 167 6.13 -2.61 -14.42
C CYS A 167 6.74 -3.04 -13.07
N HIS A 168 6.07 -3.95 -12.37
CA HIS A 168 6.57 -4.45 -11.08
C HIS A 168 7.90 -5.21 -11.23
N ALA A 169 8.04 -6.03 -12.28
CA ALA A 169 9.30 -6.71 -12.58
C ALA A 169 10.43 -5.71 -12.88
N LEU A 170 10.17 -4.63 -13.62
CA LEU A 170 11.14 -3.56 -13.86
C LEU A 170 11.55 -2.86 -12.55
N ILE A 171 10.59 -2.52 -11.70
CA ILE A 171 10.83 -1.88 -10.39
C ILE A 171 11.71 -2.77 -9.49
N LEU A 172 11.49 -4.09 -9.53
CA LEU A 172 12.33 -5.04 -8.80
C LEU A 172 13.78 -5.08 -9.31
N LYS A 173 13.99 -4.80 -10.58
CA LYS A 173 15.32 -4.72 -11.20
C LYS A 173 16.03 -3.43 -10.81
N HIS A 174 15.34 -2.30 -10.91
CA HIS A 174 15.88 -0.99 -10.51
C HIS A 174 14.76 -0.05 -10.05
N LEU A 175 14.95 0.61 -8.89
CA LEU A 175 13.91 1.45 -8.26
C LEU A 175 13.49 2.64 -9.14
N ALA A 176 14.38 3.17 -9.98
CA ALA A 176 14.05 4.30 -10.87
C ALA A 176 12.88 3.98 -11.84
N TRP A 177 12.62 2.70 -12.13
CA TRP A 177 11.48 2.30 -12.94
C TRP A 177 10.12 2.54 -12.29
N THR A 178 10.06 2.93 -11.00
CA THR A 178 8.81 3.43 -10.38
C THR A 178 8.31 4.70 -11.05
N LEU A 179 9.22 5.49 -11.63
CA LEU A 179 8.83 6.70 -12.36
C LEU A 179 8.03 6.39 -13.63
N LEU A 180 8.20 5.21 -14.24
CA LEU A 180 7.47 4.83 -15.45
C LEU A 180 5.96 4.76 -15.22
N PRO A 181 5.42 3.87 -14.33
CA PRO A 181 3.98 3.85 -14.07
C PRO A 181 3.49 5.16 -13.44
N ALA A 182 4.29 5.83 -12.60
CA ALA A 182 3.91 7.12 -12.03
C ALA A 182 3.76 8.20 -13.11
N ALA A 183 4.66 8.28 -14.08
CA ALA A 183 4.59 9.23 -15.19
C ALA A 183 3.41 8.93 -16.14
N ILE A 184 3.19 7.66 -16.48
CA ILE A 184 2.06 7.25 -17.34
C ILE A 184 0.74 7.61 -16.67
N HIS A 185 0.54 7.19 -15.41
CA HIS A 185 -0.72 7.49 -14.69
C HIS A 185 -0.86 8.96 -14.37
N GLY A 186 0.23 9.66 -14.05
CA GLY A 186 0.22 11.11 -13.86
C GLY A 186 -0.16 11.89 -15.13
N ALA A 187 0.37 11.48 -16.28
CA ALA A 187 0.01 12.06 -17.58
C ALA A 187 -1.47 11.77 -17.93
N LEU A 188 -1.94 10.54 -17.71
CA LEU A 188 -3.36 10.20 -17.90
C LEU A 188 -4.27 11.05 -17.00
N LEU A 189 -3.94 11.19 -15.72
CA LEU A 189 -4.69 12.05 -14.80
C LEU A 189 -4.67 13.52 -15.26
N ALA A 190 -3.52 14.02 -15.70
CA ALA A 190 -3.43 15.38 -16.23
C ALA A 190 -4.34 15.59 -17.44
N VAL A 191 -4.34 14.65 -18.40
CA VAL A 191 -5.22 14.71 -19.59
C VAL A 191 -6.70 14.62 -19.20
N MET A 192 -7.04 13.89 -18.14
CA MET A 192 -8.44 13.69 -17.71
C MET A 192 -8.99 14.88 -16.90
N PHE A 193 -8.13 15.59 -16.14
CA PHE A 193 -8.57 16.62 -15.19
C PHE A 193 -8.24 18.06 -15.58
N VAL A 194 -7.21 18.30 -16.42
CA VAL A 194 -6.81 19.66 -16.80
C VAL A 194 -7.78 20.30 -17.79
N PRO A 195 -8.31 19.61 -18.83
CA PRO A 195 -9.34 20.19 -19.69
C PRO A 195 -10.70 20.25 -18.99
N ASP A 196 -11.53 21.23 -19.34
CA ASP A 196 -12.91 21.37 -18.84
C ASP A 196 -13.78 20.12 -19.10
N LYS A 197 -13.48 19.36 -20.17
CA LYS A 197 -14.09 18.07 -20.47
C LYS A 197 -12.99 17.02 -20.68
N ASN A 198 -13.17 15.84 -20.10
CA ASN A 198 -12.26 14.73 -20.27
C ASN A 198 -12.23 14.27 -21.75
N PRO A 199 -11.12 14.47 -22.49
CA PRO A 199 -11.06 14.08 -23.90
C PRO A 199 -11.01 12.57 -24.11
N LEU A 200 -10.71 11.79 -23.05
CA LEU A 200 -10.62 10.33 -23.09
C LEU A 200 -11.95 9.64 -22.81
N ASP A 201 -12.96 10.38 -22.40
CA ASP A 201 -14.31 9.86 -22.10
C ASP A 201 -14.93 9.21 -23.34
N MET A 202 -15.01 9.94 -24.44
CA MET A 202 -15.60 9.47 -25.69
C MET A 202 -14.86 8.25 -26.30
N PRO A 203 -13.53 8.23 -26.44
CA PRO A 203 -12.81 7.05 -26.89
C PRO A 203 -13.02 5.81 -26.02
N CYS A 204 -13.06 5.95 -24.70
CA CYS A 204 -13.33 4.85 -23.80
C CYS A 204 -14.74 4.30 -23.95
N THR A 205 -15.72 5.19 -24.05
CA THR A 205 -17.13 4.84 -24.27
C THR A 205 -17.33 4.12 -25.60
N LEU A 206 -16.73 4.61 -26.69
CA LEU A 206 -16.81 3.97 -28.01
C LEU A 206 -16.16 2.58 -28.01
N LEU A 207 -14.98 2.43 -27.40
CA LEU A 207 -14.31 1.14 -27.27
C LEU A 207 -15.21 0.11 -26.56
N MET A 208 -15.83 0.50 -25.45
CA MET A 208 -16.71 -0.39 -24.69
C MET A 208 -18.02 -0.67 -25.41
N TYR A 209 -18.56 0.29 -26.16
CA TYR A 209 -19.72 0.11 -27.01
C TYR A 209 -19.44 -0.91 -28.13
N ASP A 210 -18.26 -0.90 -28.74
CA ASP A 210 -17.87 -1.88 -29.75
C ASP A 210 -17.73 -3.29 -29.19
N PHE A 211 -17.25 -3.44 -27.94
CA PHE A 211 -17.31 -4.73 -27.22
C PHE A 211 -18.75 -5.20 -27.00
N LEU A 212 -19.61 -4.28 -26.59
CA LEU A 212 -21.05 -4.54 -26.33
C LEU A 212 -21.75 -5.00 -27.64
N CYS A 213 -21.39 -4.43 -28.77
CA CYS A 213 -21.90 -4.78 -30.11
C CYS A 213 -21.21 -6.00 -30.73
N TRP A 214 -20.30 -6.67 -30.04
CA TRP A 214 -19.54 -7.81 -30.54
C TRP A 214 -18.71 -7.49 -31.82
N GLN A 215 -18.21 -6.25 -31.95
CA GLN A 215 -17.26 -5.91 -33.02
C GLN A 215 -15.97 -6.70 -32.82
N LEU A 216 -15.41 -7.28 -33.90
CA LEU A 216 -14.22 -8.14 -33.80
C LEU A 216 -12.94 -7.37 -33.44
N TRP A 217 -12.81 -6.14 -33.91
CA TRP A 217 -11.56 -5.39 -33.80
C TRP A 217 -11.11 -5.12 -32.34
N PRO A 218 -11.97 -4.76 -31.32
CA PRO A 218 -11.51 -4.52 -29.99
C PRO A 218 -11.10 -5.82 -29.28
N PHE A 219 -11.74 -6.96 -29.59
CA PHE A 219 -11.30 -8.27 -29.09
C PHE A 219 -9.93 -8.66 -29.64
N LEU A 220 -9.67 -8.43 -30.93
CA LEU A 220 -8.37 -8.68 -31.52
C LEU A 220 -7.29 -7.76 -30.94
N MET A 221 -7.60 -6.49 -30.78
CA MET A 221 -6.69 -5.51 -30.15
C MET A 221 -6.35 -5.89 -28.70
N ALA A 222 -7.35 -6.21 -27.89
CA ALA A 222 -7.14 -6.65 -26.49
C ALA A 222 -6.34 -7.96 -26.44
N GLY A 223 -6.65 -8.93 -27.31
CA GLY A 223 -5.91 -10.19 -27.44
C GLY A 223 -4.45 -9.98 -27.85
N ALA A 224 -4.19 -9.12 -28.84
CA ALA A 224 -2.84 -8.76 -29.26
C ALA A 224 -2.05 -8.06 -28.15
N LEU A 225 -2.69 -7.15 -27.39
CA LEU A 225 -2.08 -6.47 -26.25
C LEU A 225 -1.71 -7.47 -25.15
N ILE A 226 -2.62 -8.39 -24.82
CA ILE A 226 -2.36 -9.45 -23.83
C ILE A 226 -1.20 -10.35 -24.29
N ALA A 227 -1.18 -10.76 -25.55
CA ALA A 227 -0.11 -11.60 -26.10
C ALA A 227 1.25 -10.88 -26.07
N PHE A 228 1.29 -9.60 -26.45
CA PHE A 228 2.49 -8.77 -26.36
C PHE A 228 2.99 -8.61 -24.91
N LEU A 229 2.10 -8.24 -24.01
CA LEU A 229 2.46 -8.09 -22.58
C LEU A 229 2.87 -9.41 -21.95
N TYR A 230 2.24 -10.53 -22.31
CA TYR A 230 2.66 -11.86 -21.89
C TYR A 230 4.08 -12.19 -22.36
N TRP A 231 4.37 -11.96 -23.66
CA TRP A 231 5.69 -12.16 -24.22
C TRP A 231 6.76 -11.27 -23.56
N ALA A 232 6.45 -9.99 -23.35
CA ALA A 232 7.35 -9.03 -22.71
C ALA A 232 7.66 -9.45 -21.26
N ASN A 233 6.63 -9.85 -20.49
CA ASN A 233 6.79 -10.39 -19.14
C ASN A 233 7.65 -11.66 -19.12
N TYR A 234 7.38 -12.59 -20.06
CA TYR A 234 8.15 -13.82 -20.14
C TYR A 234 9.65 -13.53 -20.35
N ARG A 235 9.98 -12.65 -21.30
CA ARG A 235 11.38 -12.24 -21.59
C ARG A 235 12.04 -11.57 -20.39
N LEU A 236 11.35 -10.61 -19.79
CA LEU A 236 11.88 -9.84 -18.67
C LEU A 236 12.12 -10.72 -17.43
N GLN A 237 11.14 -11.52 -17.06
CA GLN A 237 11.19 -12.31 -15.83
C GLN A 237 12.09 -13.54 -15.95
N MET A 238 12.23 -14.12 -17.15
CA MET A 238 13.24 -15.17 -17.40
C MET A 238 14.66 -14.62 -17.18
N GLY A 239 14.96 -13.41 -17.68
CA GLY A 239 16.25 -12.75 -17.39
C GLY A 239 16.49 -12.58 -15.88
N MET A 240 15.47 -12.17 -15.14
CA MET A 240 15.58 -11.98 -13.68
C MET A 240 15.88 -13.29 -12.93
N VAL A 241 15.29 -14.41 -13.32
CA VAL A 241 15.57 -15.73 -12.70
C VAL A 241 17.03 -16.11 -12.91
N TYR A 242 17.60 -15.85 -14.08
CA TYR A 242 19.03 -16.10 -14.36
C TYR A 242 19.94 -15.16 -13.56
N ASP A 243 19.60 -13.87 -13.50
CA ASP A 243 20.37 -12.86 -12.77
C ASP A 243 20.40 -13.16 -11.25
N GLU A 244 19.29 -13.62 -10.65
CA GLU A 244 19.22 -13.97 -9.21
C GLU A 244 20.07 -15.21 -8.87
N ILE A 245 20.14 -16.20 -9.77
CA ILE A 245 20.95 -17.41 -9.55
C ILE A 245 22.45 -17.11 -9.78
N GLY A 246 22.78 -16.19 -10.68
CA GLY A 246 24.15 -15.77 -10.99
C GLY A 246 24.73 -14.72 -10.06
N LYS A 247 23.93 -14.05 -9.26
CA LYS A 247 24.40 -13.05 -8.31
C LYS A 247 25.17 -13.72 -7.17
N LYS A 248 26.51 -13.79 -7.31
CA LYS A 248 27.37 -13.70 -6.13
C LYS A 248 26.98 -12.40 -5.42
N GLU A 249 26.69 -12.50 -4.12
CA GLU A 249 26.57 -11.30 -3.28
C GLU A 249 27.91 -10.55 -3.28
N ASP A 250 28.16 -9.75 -4.30
CA ASP A 250 29.19 -8.74 -4.23
C ASP A 250 28.73 -7.72 -3.19
N ARG A 251 29.14 -7.97 -1.97
CA ARG A 251 29.06 -7.03 -0.86
C ARG A 251 30.05 -5.91 -1.10
N GLU A 252 29.81 -5.08 -2.10
CA GLU A 252 30.47 -3.77 -2.12
C GLU A 252 30.09 -3.04 -0.83
N MET A 253 31.04 -2.88 0.05
CA MET A 253 30.92 -2.01 1.22
C MET A 253 30.79 -0.57 0.71
N LYS A 254 29.57 -0.13 0.49
CA LYS A 254 29.28 1.26 0.14
C LYS A 254 29.83 2.17 1.22
N HIS A 255 30.57 3.19 0.80
CA HIS A 255 31.16 4.21 1.67
C HIS A 255 30.19 4.65 2.77
N THR A 256 30.66 4.62 4.02
CA THR A 256 29.87 5.04 5.18
C THR A 256 29.76 6.54 5.17
N THR A 257 28.56 7.06 4.93
CA THR A 257 28.27 8.50 5.13
C THR A 257 28.58 8.85 6.59
N GLN A 258 29.57 9.71 6.80
CA GLN A 258 29.97 10.15 8.13
C GLN A 258 29.08 11.33 8.55
N LEU A 259 28.15 11.08 9.46
CA LEU A 259 27.26 12.10 10.04
C LEU A 259 27.93 12.68 11.31
N ASN A 260 29.04 13.40 11.12
CA ASN A 260 29.89 13.85 12.23
C ASN A 260 29.22 14.87 13.16
N PHE A 261 28.23 15.63 12.67
CA PHE A 261 27.49 16.60 13.47
C PHE A 261 26.70 15.97 14.62
N LEU A 262 26.30 14.68 14.50
CA LEU A 262 25.57 13.94 15.54
C LEU A 262 26.50 13.45 16.67
N ASN A 263 27.84 13.50 16.50
CA ASN A 263 28.80 13.05 17.54
C ASN A 263 28.68 13.85 18.82
N ARG A 264 28.29 15.14 18.75
CA ARG A 264 28.11 16.01 19.92
C ARG A 264 27.04 15.54 20.92
N TYR A 265 26.13 14.70 20.46
CA TYR A 265 25.04 14.16 21.30
C TYR A 265 25.37 12.82 21.95
N GLY A 266 26.64 12.39 21.93
CA GLY A 266 27.10 11.14 22.54
C GLY A 266 26.33 9.91 22.06
N LYS A 267 25.96 9.01 22.97
CA LYS A 267 25.24 7.77 22.63
C LYS A 267 23.90 8.01 21.93
N LEU A 268 23.17 9.06 22.27
CA LEU A 268 21.93 9.41 21.57
C LEU A 268 22.19 9.73 20.10
N GLY A 269 23.25 10.48 19.81
CA GLY A 269 23.66 10.79 18.45
C GLY A 269 24.09 9.55 17.65
N GLU A 270 24.71 8.56 18.30
CA GLU A 270 25.05 7.28 17.67
C GLU A 270 23.79 6.49 17.26
N TYR A 271 22.78 6.40 18.12
CA TYR A 271 21.51 5.77 17.78
C TYR A 271 20.75 6.54 16.70
N MET A 272 20.78 7.87 16.69
CA MET A 272 20.19 8.67 15.60
C MET A 272 20.91 8.41 14.27
N LYS A 273 22.25 8.26 14.26
CA LYS A 273 23.00 7.84 13.07
C LYS A 273 22.57 6.46 12.57
N LEU A 274 22.32 5.52 13.48
CA LEU A 274 21.82 4.19 13.11
C LEU A 274 20.46 4.29 12.44
N GLU A 275 19.55 5.10 12.95
CA GLU A 275 18.22 5.32 12.36
C GLU A 275 18.32 5.90 10.93
N VAL A 276 19.18 6.90 10.72
CA VAL A 276 19.41 7.48 9.39
C VAL A 276 20.02 6.43 8.45
N LYS A 277 21.08 5.75 8.89
CA LYS A 277 21.75 4.70 8.10
C LYS A 277 20.81 3.54 7.77
N GLN A 278 19.96 3.15 8.70
CA GLN A 278 18.98 2.08 8.50
C GLN A 278 18.01 2.44 7.37
N ARG A 279 17.52 3.69 7.30
CA ARG A 279 16.61 4.15 6.24
C ARG A 279 17.32 4.34 4.89
N LEU A 280 18.56 4.79 4.89
CA LEU A 280 19.27 5.01 3.63
C LEU A 280 19.82 3.70 3.02
N ARG A 281 20.26 2.75 3.84
CA ARG A 281 20.96 1.53 3.39
C ARG A 281 20.02 0.33 3.17
N ASN A 282 19.00 0.17 3.99
CA ASN A 282 18.11 -0.99 3.94
C ASN A 282 16.97 -0.77 2.96
N LYS A 283 16.84 -1.66 1.98
CA LYS A 283 15.88 -1.55 0.87
C LYS A 283 14.44 -1.50 1.38
N SER A 284 14.07 -2.37 2.32
CA SER A 284 12.69 -2.46 2.85
C SER A 284 12.29 -1.19 3.60
N VAL A 285 13.18 -0.68 4.48
CA VAL A 285 12.93 0.52 5.29
C VAL A 285 12.83 1.76 4.42
N ARG A 286 13.79 1.89 3.47
CA ARG A 286 13.82 2.99 2.51
C ARG A 286 12.55 3.04 1.66
N MET A 287 12.11 1.89 1.15
CA MET A 287 10.92 1.80 0.32
C MET A 287 9.66 2.21 1.10
N SER A 288 9.46 1.71 2.32
CA SER A 288 8.33 2.12 3.17
C SER A 288 8.32 3.62 3.42
N PHE A 289 9.48 4.23 3.64
CA PHE A 289 9.60 5.66 3.86
C PHE A 289 9.20 6.47 2.61
N PHE A 290 9.72 6.13 1.42
CA PHE A 290 9.37 6.83 0.19
C PHE A 290 7.92 6.60 -0.25
N VAL A 291 7.36 5.42 0.00
CA VAL A 291 5.93 5.14 -0.22
C VAL A 291 5.08 6.05 0.67
N GLY A 292 5.45 6.24 1.94
CA GLY A 292 4.77 7.19 2.83
C GLY A 292 4.79 8.61 2.29
N ILE A 293 5.94 9.11 1.85
CA ILE A 293 6.05 10.44 1.21
C ILE A 293 5.20 10.50 -0.07
N GLY A 294 5.24 9.46 -0.90
CA GLY A 294 4.43 9.39 -2.12
C GLY A 294 2.93 9.53 -1.85
N PHE A 295 2.42 8.86 -0.81
CA PHE A 295 1.02 9.02 -0.40
C PHE A 295 0.70 10.44 0.08
N MET A 296 1.60 11.08 0.86
CA MET A 296 1.41 12.45 1.33
C MET A 296 1.33 13.43 0.15
N VAL A 297 2.22 13.28 -0.82
CA VAL A 297 2.22 14.11 -2.04
C VAL A 297 0.94 13.85 -2.84
N ALA A 298 0.54 12.59 -3.03
CA ALA A 298 -0.66 12.23 -3.78
C ALA A 298 -1.92 12.82 -3.14
N PHE A 299 -2.10 12.69 -1.82
CA PHE A 299 -3.24 13.29 -1.12
C PHE A 299 -3.25 14.82 -1.20
N SER A 300 -2.08 15.44 -1.10
CA SER A 300 -1.96 16.90 -1.22
C SER A 300 -2.25 17.37 -2.64
N LEU A 301 -1.82 16.66 -3.67
CA LEU A 301 -2.12 16.97 -5.07
C LEU A 301 -3.60 16.78 -5.41
N ILE A 302 -4.22 15.69 -4.94
CA ILE A 302 -5.66 15.47 -5.12
C ILE A 302 -6.45 16.64 -4.55
N MET A 303 -6.09 17.11 -3.36
CA MET A 303 -6.77 18.26 -2.73
C MET A 303 -6.45 19.58 -3.41
N TYR A 304 -5.27 19.73 -4.00
CA TYR A 304 -4.87 20.92 -4.74
C TYR A 304 -5.69 21.09 -6.02
N PHE A 305 -5.83 20.01 -6.81
CA PHE A 305 -6.47 20.04 -8.12
C PHE A 305 -7.99 19.78 -8.10
N SER A 306 -8.55 19.25 -7.01
CA SER A 306 -9.97 18.88 -6.94
C SER A 306 -10.70 19.61 -5.82
N ASP A 307 -11.81 20.27 -6.16
CA ASP A 307 -12.70 20.90 -5.19
C ASP A 307 -13.73 19.91 -4.61
N VAL A 308 -13.87 18.70 -5.18
CA VAL A 308 -14.76 17.64 -4.68
C VAL A 308 -14.45 17.26 -3.23
N TYR A 309 -13.17 17.30 -2.87
CA TYR A 309 -12.69 16.97 -1.52
C TYR A 309 -12.59 18.20 -0.61
N ASP A 310 -13.02 19.38 -1.10
CA ASP A 310 -12.97 20.64 -0.37
C ASP A 310 -14.20 20.80 0.53
N ASN A 311 -14.36 19.89 1.48
CA ASN A 311 -15.45 19.92 2.45
C ASN A 311 -14.91 19.82 3.89
N ASN A 312 -15.77 20.18 4.85
CA ASN A 312 -15.42 20.22 6.27
C ASN A 312 -14.96 18.88 6.85
N PHE A 313 -15.20 17.75 6.17
CA PHE A 313 -14.75 16.43 6.61
C PHE A 313 -13.39 16.06 5.99
N MET A 314 -13.23 16.23 4.68
CA MET A 314 -12.04 15.76 3.96
C MET A 314 -10.80 16.62 4.20
N ARG A 315 -10.96 17.95 4.39
CA ARG A 315 -9.83 18.82 4.71
C ARG A 315 -9.07 18.38 5.97
N PRO A 316 -9.72 18.26 7.16
CA PRO A 316 -9.06 17.76 8.37
C PRO A 316 -8.57 16.32 8.24
N PHE A 317 -9.34 15.46 7.55
CA PHE A 317 -8.98 14.08 7.30
C PHE A 317 -7.64 13.99 6.54
N ILE A 318 -7.52 14.62 5.38
CA ILE A 318 -6.31 14.58 4.55
C ILE A 318 -5.13 15.22 5.29
N CYS A 319 -5.35 16.36 5.96
CA CYS A 319 -4.31 17.01 6.74
C CYS A 319 -3.79 16.11 7.85
N LEU A 320 -4.66 15.55 8.67
CA LEU A 320 -4.30 14.66 9.79
C LEU A 320 -3.55 13.42 9.30
N TYR A 321 -4.05 12.77 8.24
CA TYR A 321 -3.42 11.55 7.74
C TYR A 321 -2.06 11.78 7.10
N ASN A 322 -1.80 12.95 6.54
CA ASN A 322 -0.45 13.31 6.11
C ASN A 322 0.56 13.31 7.27
N TYR A 323 0.16 13.70 8.49
CA TYR A 323 1.01 13.59 9.68
C TYR A 323 1.12 12.16 10.21
N ILE A 324 0.04 11.38 10.16
CA ILE A 324 0.00 10.01 10.70
C ILE A 324 0.80 9.04 9.82
N ILE A 325 0.79 9.20 8.50
CA ILE A 325 1.29 8.20 7.55
C ILE A 325 2.76 7.84 7.76
N LEU A 326 3.63 8.82 8.07
CA LEU A 326 5.03 8.55 8.39
C LEU A 326 5.17 7.76 9.69
N GLY A 327 4.40 8.10 10.71
CA GLY A 327 4.36 7.35 11.97
C GLY A 327 3.93 5.90 11.75
N VAL A 328 2.88 5.68 10.95
CA VAL A 328 2.43 4.33 10.58
C VAL A 328 3.51 3.55 9.85
N MET A 329 4.16 4.16 8.86
CA MET A 329 5.20 3.49 8.06
C MET A 329 6.49 3.19 8.86
N THR A 330 6.77 3.93 9.93
CA THR A 330 8.01 3.83 10.69
C THR A 330 7.85 3.26 12.09
N LEU A 331 6.83 3.68 12.84
CA LEU A 331 6.66 3.35 14.26
C LEU A 331 5.80 2.11 14.51
N VAL A 332 4.92 1.71 13.58
CA VAL A 332 4.18 0.45 13.71
C VAL A 332 5.14 -0.75 13.69
N THR A 333 6.25 -0.63 12.96
CA THR A 333 7.33 -1.64 12.89
C THR A 333 8.50 -1.33 13.82
N ILE A 334 8.28 -0.51 14.85
CA ILE A 334 9.31 -0.17 15.84
C ILE A 334 9.86 -1.45 16.47
N MET A 335 11.18 -1.55 16.63
CA MET A 335 11.92 -2.73 17.11
C MET A 335 11.89 -3.98 16.20
N CYS A 336 11.08 -4.03 15.14
CA CYS A 336 11.02 -5.19 14.24
C CYS A 336 12.31 -5.41 13.44
N TYR A 337 12.97 -4.33 13.04
CA TYR A 337 14.26 -4.39 12.34
C TYR A 337 15.40 -4.71 13.30
N GLU A 338 15.35 -4.19 14.53
CA GLU A 338 16.28 -4.50 15.61
C GLU A 338 16.16 -5.96 16.07
N GLY A 339 15.00 -6.59 15.87
CA GLY A 339 14.79 -8.03 16.05
C GLY A 339 15.89 -8.89 15.40
N ASN A 340 16.49 -8.43 14.28
CA ASN A 340 17.57 -9.16 13.61
C ASN A 340 18.85 -9.28 14.45
N TYR A 341 19.12 -8.33 15.34
CA TYR A 341 20.31 -8.28 16.19
C TYR A 341 20.00 -8.01 17.68
N ILE A 342 18.77 -8.28 18.10
CA ILE A 342 18.30 -8.02 19.46
C ILE A 342 19.12 -8.74 20.53
N ASP A 343 19.63 -9.94 20.22
CA ASP A 343 20.49 -10.70 21.14
C ASP A 343 21.79 -9.95 21.44
N GLY A 344 22.39 -9.33 20.42
CA GLY A 344 23.56 -8.48 20.58
C GLY A 344 23.27 -7.17 21.33
N LEU A 345 22.09 -6.58 21.13
CA LEU A 345 21.69 -5.39 21.91
C LEU A 345 21.43 -5.72 23.39
N MET A 346 20.88 -6.89 23.68
CA MET A 346 20.58 -7.30 25.06
C MET A 346 21.79 -7.83 25.82
N SER A 347 22.79 -8.39 25.12
CA SER A 347 24.03 -8.89 25.73
C SER A 347 25.04 -7.79 26.04
N ARG A 348 24.95 -6.65 25.38
CA ARG A 348 25.78 -5.48 25.66
C ARG A 348 25.09 -4.58 26.68
N ARG A 349 25.89 -3.76 27.40
CA ARG A 349 25.36 -2.72 28.31
C ARG A 349 24.76 -1.53 27.52
N GLU A 350 24.03 -1.82 26.43
CA GLU A 350 23.41 -0.82 25.60
C GLU A 350 22.09 -0.35 26.21
N SER A 351 21.82 0.94 26.12
CA SER A 351 20.60 1.51 26.67
C SER A 351 19.45 1.46 25.67
N ILE A 352 18.55 0.49 25.82
CA ILE A 352 17.30 0.42 25.04
C ILE A 352 16.47 1.69 25.21
N LEU A 353 16.52 2.33 26.38
CA LEU A 353 15.86 3.61 26.62
C LEU A 353 16.41 4.70 25.70
N GLN A 354 17.73 4.79 25.54
CA GLN A 354 18.37 5.77 24.64
C GLN A 354 18.04 5.47 23.17
N LEU A 355 17.97 4.20 22.77
CA LEU A 355 17.52 3.79 21.45
C LEU A 355 16.07 4.26 21.18
N LEU A 356 15.14 4.01 22.10
CA LEU A 356 13.75 4.47 21.99
C LEU A 356 13.66 5.99 21.94
N THR A 357 14.44 6.69 22.76
CA THR A 357 14.52 8.15 22.76
C THR A 357 15.03 8.69 21.41
N ALA A 358 16.09 8.07 20.86
CA ALA A 358 16.62 8.44 19.55
C ALA A 358 15.59 8.23 18.43
N LYS A 359 14.85 7.10 18.47
CA LYS A 359 13.75 6.84 17.53
C LYS A 359 12.64 7.90 17.62
N TYR A 360 12.30 8.32 18.83
CA TYR A 360 11.31 9.37 19.04
C TYR A 360 11.76 10.69 18.44
N TYR A 361 12.95 11.20 18.80
CA TYR A 361 13.45 12.46 18.27
C TYR A 361 13.62 12.43 16.75
N PHE A 362 14.10 11.32 16.23
CA PHE A 362 14.22 11.17 14.78
C PHE A 362 12.87 11.25 14.07
N ASN A 363 11.83 10.59 14.59
CA ASN A 363 10.50 10.62 13.98
C ASN A 363 9.82 11.99 14.17
N VAL A 364 10.07 12.70 15.27
CA VAL A 364 9.61 14.09 15.46
C VAL A 364 10.25 15.02 14.41
N LEU A 365 11.53 14.84 14.07
CA LEU A 365 12.17 15.58 12.99
C LEU A 365 11.51 15.30 11.63
N LEU A 366 11.03 14.09 11.38
CA LEU A 366 10.32 13.77 10.14
C LEU A 366 8.96 14.46 10.04
N LEU A 367 8.35 14.88 11.15
CA LEU A 367 7.07 15.63 11.13
C LEU A 367 7.18 17.02 10.51
N PHE A 368 8.37 17.53 10.20
CA PHE A 368 8.54 18.75 9.43
C PHE A 368 8.31 18.53 7.93
N ILE A 369 8.21 17.30 7.45
CA ILE A 369 7.95 17.00 6.03
C ILE A 369 6.50 17.33 5.63
N PRO A 370 5.44 16.88 6.36
CA PRO A 370 4.05 17.17 6.02
C PRO A 370 3.74 18.66 5.81
N PRO A 371 4.09 19.60 6.72
CA PRO A 371 3.77 21.00 6.52
C PRO A 371 4.47 21.61 5.30
N VAL A 372 5.66 21.13 4.93
CA VAL A 372 6.34 21.58 3.71
C VAL A 372 5.58 21.12 2.45
N ILE A 373 5.08 19.88 2.44
CA ILE A 373 4.28 19.35 1.31
C ILE A 373 2.91 20.06 1.23
N GLN A 374 2.31 20.42 2.37
CA GLN A 374 1.00 21.07 2.45
C GLN A 374 1.08 22.60 2.31
N LEU A 375 2.28 23.18 2.25
CA LEU A 375 2.47 24.62 2.14
C LEU A 375 1.71 25.28 0.97
N PRO A 376 1.67 24.67 -0.25
CA PRO A 376 0.85 25.21 -1.34
C PRO A 376 -0.66 25.28 -0.99
N LEU A 377 -1.18 24.29 -0.27
CA LEU A 377 -2.59 24.24 0.15
C LEU A 377 -2.92 25.30 1.22
N MET A 378 -1.95 25.61 2.08
CA MET A 378 -2.08 26.71 3.05
C MET A 378 -2.09 28.09 2.36
N ILE A 379 -1.23 28.28 1.35
CA ILE A 379 -1.15 29.54 0.59
C ILE A 379 -2.46 29.82 -0.16
N ILE A 380 -3.08 28.79 -0.75
CA ILE A 380 -4.37 28.91 -1.47
C ILE A 380 -5.55 29.05 -0.49
N GLY A 381 -5.35 28.81 0.81
CA GLY A 381 -6.42 28.89 1.82
C GLY A 381 -7.29 27.63 1.94
N LYS A 382 -6.97 26.54 1.22
CA LYS A 382 -7.68 25.26 1.36
C LYS A 382 -7.40 24.56 2.69
N MET A 383 -6.26 24.85 3.32
CA MET A 383 -5.89 24.32 4.66
C MET A 383 -5.53 25.44 5.61
N SER A 384 -6.06 25.39 6.83
CA SER A 384 -5.73 26.35 7.88
C SER A 384 -4.33 26.09 8.46
N VAL A 385 -3.58 27.17 8.73
CA VAL A 385 -2.30 27.08 9.44
C VAL A 385 -2.49 26.51 10.85
N TRP A 386 -3.56 26.89 11.55
CA TRP A 386 -3.88 26.39 12.88
C TRP A 386 -4.13 24.88 12.90
N MET A 387 -4.79 24.37 11.86
CA MET A 387 -5.00 22.94 11.67
C MET A 387 -3.66 22.18 11.53
N ASN A 388 -2.73 22.68 10.73
CA ASN A 388 -1.40 22.09 10.57
C ASN A 388 -0.59 22.12 11.87
N VAL A 389 -0.57 23.24 12.57
CA VAL A 389 0.11 23.37 13.88
C VAL A 389 -0.52 22.42 14.91
N GLY A 390 -1.85 22.37 14.96
CA GLY A 390 -2.59 21.46 15.84
C GLY A 390 -2.19 20.02 15.63
N TYR A 391 -2.21 19.54 14.39
CA TYR A 391 -1.88 18.17 14.07
C TYR A 391 -0.40 17.82 14.22
N PHE A 392 0.50 18.77 13.96
CA PHE A 392 1.93 18.58 14.22
C PHE A 392 2.19 18.20 15.68
N PHE A 393 1.74 19.07 16.63
CA PHE A 393 1.94 18.84 18.06
C PHE A 393 1.15 17.64 18.55
N PHE A 394 -0.09 17.47 18.12
CA PHE A 394 -0.92 16.34 18.49
C PHE A 394 -0.30 15.00 18.06
N THR A 395 0.24 14.92 16.86
CA THR A 395 0.90 13.71 16.37
C THR A 395 2.15 13.41 17.19
N ALA A 396 3.01 14.40 17.43
CA ALA A 396 4.24 14.23 18.21
C ALA A 396 3.99 13.83 19.67
N GLY A 397 2.97 14.42 20.31
CA GLY A 397 2.75 14.28 21.75
C GLY A 397 1.68 13.26 22.15
N VAL A 398 0.75 12.91 21.26
CA VAL A 398 -0.33 11.96 21.57
C VAL A 398 -0.22 10.69 20.73
N LEU A 399 -0.12 10.81 19.41
CA LEU A 399 -0.13 9.63 18.54
C LEU A 399 1.18 8.85 18.60
N TYR A 400 2.32 9.51 18.62
CA TYR A 400 3.61 8.83 18.75
C TYR A 400 3.75 8.03 20.03
N PRO A 401 3.41 8.52 21.23
CA PRO A 401 3.34 7.70 22.43
C PRO A 401 2.50 6.43 22.28
N MET A 402 1.36 6.51 21.56
CA MET A 402 0.52 5.33 21.27
C MET A 402 1.24 4.35 20.35
N PHE A 403 1.89 4.83 19.29
CA PHE A 403 2.69 3.96 18.41
C PHE A 403 3.87 3.33 19.14
N PHE A 404 4.50 4.01 20.08
CA PHE A 404 5.61 3.46 20.86
C PHE A 404 5.20 2.29 21.75
N GLN A 405 3.92 2.16 22.13
CA GLN A 405 3.43 0.96 22.81
C GLN A 405 3.58 -0.31 21.94
N MET A 406 3.64 -0.17 20.61
CA MET A 406 3.93 -1.28 19.71
C MET A 406 5.29 -1.94 19.95
N ALA A 407 6.29 -1.18 20.42
CA ALA A 407 7.60 -1.74 20.81
C ALA A 407 7.48 -2.82 21.87
N VAL A 408 6.50 -2.72 22.77
CA VAL A 408 6.29 -3.66 23.87
C VAL A 408 5.64 -4.96 23.41
N TYR A 409 4.73 -4.89 22.42
CA TYR A 409 3.86 -6.01 22.05
C TYR A 409 4.26 -6.66 20.73
N ASN A 410 4.99 -5.95 19.86
CA ASN A 410 5.42 -6.47 18.59
C ASN A 410 6.79 -7.15 18.70
N SER A 411 6.80 -8.48 18.62
CA SER A 411 8.00 -9.31 18.71
C SER A 411 8.36 -10.01 17.38
N ASN A 412 7.82 -9.50 16.25
CA ASN A 412 8.12 -10.05 14.93
C ASN A 412 9.34 -9.38 14.32
N THR A 413 10.29 -10.18 13.82
CA THR A 413 11.46 -9.69 13.09
C THR A 413 11.11 -9.41 11.63
N LEU A 414 11.50 -8.24 11.13
CA LEU A 414 11.38 -7.92 9.71
C LEU A 414 12.77 -7.97 9.06
N PRO A 415 12.92 -8.71 7.96
CA PRO A 415 14.19 -8.74 7.24
C PRO A 415 14.48 -7.38 6.60
N MET A 416 15.72 -6.89 6.76
CA MET A 416 16.12 -5.55 6.33
C MET A 416 16.18 -5.39 4.80
N ASN A 417 16.49 -6.47 4.08
CA ASN A 417 16.71 -6.47 2.62
C ASN A 417 15.64 -7.23 1.83
N SER A 418 14.58 -7.72 2.49
CA SER A 418 13.49 -8.39 1.79
C SER A 418 12.60 -7.39 1.05
N LYS A 419 11.91 -7.92 0.07
CA LYS A 419 10.82 -7.22 -0.61
C LYS A 419 9.66 -7.01 0.39
N ILE A 420 8.91 -5.92 0.23
CA ILE A 420 7.84 -5.41 1.10
C ILE A 420 6.74 -6.44 1.45
N THR A 421 6.65 -7.53 0.71
CA THR A 421 5.58 -8.52 0.75
C THR A 421 5.57 -9.44 1.99
N SER A 422 6.62 -9.44 2.80
CA SER A 422 6.70 -10.31 3.99
C SER A 422 6.23 -9.63 5.28
N LYS A 423 5.17 -8.84 5.24
CA LYS A 423 4.58 -8.26 6.46
C LYS A 423 3.86 -9.35 7.26
N GLN A 424 4.56 -10.01 8.15
CA GLN A 424 3.95 -10.78 9.23
C GLN A 424 3.40 -9.81 10.29
N GLY A 425 2.14 -9.39 10.13
CA GLY A 425 1.45 -8.57 11.13
C GLY A 425 0.92 -9.44 12.28
N ASN A 426 1.10 -9.02 13.51
CA ASN A 426 0.42 -9.59 14.66
C ASN A 426 -1.01 -9.02 14.74
N THR A 427 -2.02 -9.85 15.08
CA THR A 427 -3.43 -9.43 15.21
C THR A 427 -3.60 -8.25 16.18
N ALA A 428 -2.89 -8.28 17.32
CA ALA A 428 -2.88 -7.18 18.26
C ALA A 428 -2.36 -5.87 17.63
N GLN A 429 -1.34 -5.95 16.80
CA GLN A 429 -0.80 -4.83 16.04
C GLN A 429 -1.82 -4.24 15.08
N GLN A 430 -2.59 -5.06 14.38
CA GLN A 430 -3.61 -4.58 13.44
C GLN A 430 -4.76 -3.87 14.17
N ILE A 431 -5.24 -4.43 15.29
CA ILE A 431 -6.30 -3.80 16.09
C ILE A 431 -5.84 -2.45 16.65
N ILE A 432 -4.66 -2.40 17.24
CA ILE A 432 -4.10 -1.16 17.81
C ILE A 432 -3.87 -0.13 16.70
N SER A 433 -3.35 -0.54 15.53
CA SER A 433 -3.17 0.36 14.39
C SER A 433 -4.49 0.92 13.90
N THR A 434 -5.56 0.12 13.87
CA THR A 434 -6.91 0.56 13.48
C THR A 434 -7.46 1.58 14.46
N VAL A 435 -7.32 1.35 15.78
CA VAL A 435 -7.75 2.31 16.81
C VAL A 435 -6.96 3.63 16.69
N ILE A 436 -5.63 3.57 16.53
CA ILE A 436 -4.79 4.75 16.34
C ILE A 436 -5.14 5.50 15.05
N PHE A 437 -5.67 4.79 14.05
CA PHE A 437 -6.07 5.39 12.78
C PHE A 437 -7.38 6.21 12.91
N PHE A 438 -8.39 5.70 13.60
CA PHE A 438 -9.71 6.35 13.70
C PHE A 438 -9.88 7.28 14.92
N LEU A 439 -9.21 6.99 16.04
CA LEU A 439 -9.32 7.77 17.27
C LEU A 439 -8.99 9.27 17.08
N PRO A 440 -7.92 9.66 16.35
CA PRO A 440 -7.59 11.05 16.17
C PRO A 440 -8.66 11.86 15.46
N LEU A 441 -9.33 11.24 14.49
CA LEU A 441 -10.41 11.88 13.75
C LEU A 441 -11.62 12.16 14.65
N GLY A 442 -11.96 11.22 15.54
CA GLY A 442 -13.02 11.43 16.52
C GLY A 442 -12.70 12.53 17.53
N LEU A 443 -11.46 12.59 18.02
CA LEU A 443 -11.01 13.63 18.93
C LEU A 443 -10.98 15.02 18.27
N GLU A 444 -10.53 15.09 17.05
CA GLU A 444 -10.53 16.32 16.26
C GLU A 444 -11.97 16.83 16.07
N ARG A 445 -12.88 15.95 15.64
CA ARG A 445 -14.29 16.32 15.45
C ARG A 445 -14.94 16.80 16.76
N GLY A 446 -14.67 16.09 17.86
CA GLY A 446 -15.16 16.51 19.18
C GLY A 446 -14.63 17.88 19.60
N ALA A 447 -13.33 18.14 19.42
CA ALA A 447 -12.71 19.40 19.78
C ALA A 447 -13.22 20.57 18.93
N THR A 448 -13.31 20.39 17.60
CA THR A 448 -13.77 21.46 16.68
C THR A 448 -15.28 21.68 16.79
N ALA A 449 -16.08 20.66 17.07
CA ALA A 449 -17.53 20.80 17.28
C ALA A 449 -17.86 21.57 18.56
N LEU A 450 -17.05 21.36 19.63
CA LEU A 450 -17.27 22.03 20.92
C LEU A 450 -16.78 23.46 20.97
N LEU A 451 -15.61 23.74 20.34
CA LEU A 451 -14.91 25.03 20.51
C LEU A 451 -14.89 25.87 19.22
N GLY A 452 -15.25 25.27 18.08
CA GLY A 452 -15.09 25.90 16.77
C GLY A 452 -13.64 26.02 16.31
N GLU A 453 -13.44 26.46 15.06
CA GLU A 453 -12.12 26.83 14.54
C GLU A 453 -11.81 28.28 14.90
N PRO A 454 -10.56 28.65 15.32
CA PRO A 454 -9.35 27.80 15.41
C PRO A 454 -9.13 27.14 16.79
N TRP A 455 -10.00 27.36 17.77
CA TRP A 455 -9.79 26.96 19.17
C TRP A 455 -9.69 25.44 19.36
N GLY A 456 -10.43 24.67 18.56
CA GLY A 456 -10.32 23.20 18.56
C GLY A 456 -8.91 22.72 18.22
N TYR A 457 -8.25 23.33 17.22
CA TYR A 457 -6.87 22.96 16.84
C TYR A 457 -5.84 23.46 17.88
N ILE A 458 -6.07 24.60 18.51
CA ILE A 458 -5.22 25.08 19.61
C ILE A 458 -5.30 24.13 20.79
N LEU A 459 -6.48 23.63 21.11
CA LEU A 459 -6.66 22.60 22.16
C LEU A 459 -5.89 21.32 21.86
N LEU A 460 -5.98 20.84 20.61
CA LEU A 460 -5.21 19.65 20.16
C LEU A 460 -3.69 19.91 20.25
N ALA A 461 -3.22 21.09 19.88
CA ALA A 461 -1.83 21.49 20.04
C ALA A 461 -1.40 21.50 21.52
N ALA A 462 -2.23 22.00 22.41
CA ALA A 462 -1.95 22.03 23.83
C ALA A 462 -1.81 20.62 24.43
N PHE A 463 -2.71 19.68 24.08
CA PHE A 463 -2.58 18.28 24.44
C PHE A 463 -1.29 17.67 23.90
N GLY A 464 -0.96 17.98 22.64
CA GLY A 464 0.28 17.52 22.00
C GLY A 464 1.51 18.05 22.73
N LEU A 465 1.56 19.33 23.06
CA LEU A 465 2.65 19.96 23.81
C LEU A 465 2.81 19.32 25.22
N ALA A 466 1.72 19.06 25.93
CA ALA A 466 1.75 18.35 27.20
C ALA A 466 2.36 16.94 27.04
N GLY A 467 2.01 16.20 25.99
CA GLY A 467 2.59 14.91 25.67
C GLY A 467 4.08 14.97 25.33
N ILE A 468 4.52 16.03 24.60
CA ILE A 468 5.93 16.28 24.31
C ILE A 468 6.67 16.64 25.60
N ALA A 469 6.13 17.51 26.45
CA ALA A 469 6.74 17.89 27.72
C ALA A 469 6.93 16.68 28.64
N THR A 470 5.99 15.74 28.63
CA THR A 470 6.03 14.51 29.42
C THR A 470 6.75 13.34 28.76
N HIS A 471 7.46 13.54 27.63
CA HIS A 471 8.05 12.45 26.84
C HIS A 471 9.01 11.55 27.64
N HIS A 472 9.75 12.08 28.61
CA HIS A 472 10.64 11.29 29.45
C HIS A 472 9.88 10.25 30.30
N TYR A 473 8.68 10.61 30.79
CA TYR A 473 7.89 9.72 31.65
C TYR A 473 7.27 8.58 30.83
N TRP A 474 6.64 8.86 29.70
CA TRP A 474 6.02 7.82 28.91
C TRP A 474 7.04 6.95 28.15
N LEU A 475 8.19 7.49 27.69
CA LEU A 475 9.29 6.68 27.15
C LEU A 475 9.86 5.72 28.19
N ARG A 476 10.04 6.19 29.44
CA ARG A 476 10.47 5.34 30.54
C ARG A 476 9.44 4.25 30.86
N ASN A 477 8.15 4.55 30.79
CA ASN A 477 7.09 3.57 30.95
C ASN A 477 7.14 2.49 29.86
N VAL A 478 7.27 2.89 28.59
CA VAL A 478 7.44 1.96 27.45
C VAL A 478 8.68 1.07 27.67
N TYR A 479 9.80 1.66 28.05
CA TYR A 479 11.02 0.93 28.36
C TYR A 479 10.83 -0.09 29.47
N GLN A 480 10.23 0.28 30.59
CA GLN A 480 9.98 -0.62 31.72
C GLN A 480 9.09 -1.80 31.31
N ARG A 481 8.02 -1.55 30.57
CA ARG A 481 7.14 -2.59 30.03
C ARG A 481 7.87 -3.50 29.04
N PHE A 482 8.69 -2.95 28.17
CA PHE A 482 9.50 -3.72 27.23
C PHE A 482 10.49 -4.64 27.98
N MET A 483 11.19 -4.12 28.98
CA MET A 483 12.15 -4.90 29.77
C MET A 483 11.46 -5.96 30.66
N ALA A 484 10.27 -5.70 31.16
CA ALA A 484 9.48 -6.71 31.88
C ALA A 484 9.11 -7.92 30.97
N ARG A 485 8.94 -7.69 29.67
CA ARG A 485 8.60 -8.71 28.68
C ARG A 485 9.81 -9.19 27.85
N ARG A 486 11.02 -8.79 28.21
CA ARG A 486 12.24 -8.98 27.38
C ARG A 486 12.45 -10.41 26.88
N TYR A 487 12.31 -11.40 27.75
CA TYR A 487 12.54 -12.81 27.37
C TYR A 487 11.49 -13.30 26.37
N ARG A 488 10.22 -12.99 26.60
CA ARG A 488 9.13 -13.32 25.68
C ARG A 488 9.30 -12.63 24.32
N ASN A 489 9.71 -11.37 24.32
CA ASN A 489 9.96 -10.64 23.08
C ASN A 489 11.17 -11.19 22.34
N MET A 490 12.27 -11.54 23.03
CA MET A 490 13.44 -12.17 22.43
C MET A 490 13.10 -13.52 21.78
N GLU A 491 12.30 -14.36 22.47
CA GLU A 491 11.83 -15.63 21.94
C GLU A 491 10.98 -15.43 20.68
N GLY A 492 10.04 -14.46 20.70
CA GLY A 492 9.25 -14.09 19.52
C GLY A 492 10.10 -13.62 18.34
N PHE A 493 11.09 -12.75 18.58
CA PHE A 493 12.04 -12.30 17.55
C PHE A 493 12.87 -13.46 16.97
N ARG A 494 13.33 -14.39 17.80
CA ARG A 494 14.06 -15.61 17.35
C ARG A 494 13.17 -16.53 16.53
N ALA A 495 11.94 -16.81 17.00
CA ALA A 495 10.98 -17.63 16.30
C ALA A 495 10.63 -17.07 14.92
N SER A 496 10.44 -15.75 14.82
CA SER A 496 10.12 -15.09 13.55
C SER A 496 11.29 -14.90 12.59
N ARG A 497 12.54 -15.06 13.04
CA ARG A 497 13.72 -15.10 12.16
C ARG A 497 13.86 -16.42 11.41
N ASN A 498 13.42 -17.52 12.03
CA ASN A 498 13.58 -18.88 11.53
C ASN A 498 12.34 -19.38 10.77
N SER A 499 11.27 -18.58 10.71
CA SER A 499 10.06 -18.84 9.92
C SER A 499 10.13 -18.13 8.57
#